data_2abe6501b7df3ab2fd18267d3eee7c3d
#
_entry.id   2abe6501b7df3ab2fd18267d3eee7c3d
#
_cell.length_a   1.000
_cell.length_b   1.000
_cell.length_c   1.000
_cell.angle_alpha   90.00
_cell.angle_beta   90.00
_cell.angle_gamma   90.00
#
_symmetry.space_group_name_H-M   'P 1'
#
loop_
_entity.id
_entity.type
_entity.pdbx_description
1 polymer ?
#
loop_
_entity_poly.entity_id
_entity_poly.type
_entity_poly.pdbx_seq_one_letter_code
_entity_poly.pdbx_strand_id
1 'polypeptide(L)'
;MKIRIIDLLKTTTYNINVSVDGWVRTHRQSKNISFIAINDGSTVHNLQIVAEHEKIKKDFLKLVTTGSAIRVDGMFVLSTGNQQHGEIIAQNIVLYGTADPQEYPLQKKEHSLDFLRNIAHLRMRTNIFGAIFRVRHNLAFAIHKYFHEKGFFYFNTPIITTSDAEGAGKLFEVTTGDNQDFFGVPANLTVSGQLEGELGALGLGAIYTFGPTFRAENSNTYRHLAEFWMVEPEMAFIDINDNMDLAEDFLKYVIRYAIETCESDLIFLNNTVNSGLIERLHSVVNNKFVRLPYSQAIEILKQSNREFEIPILQGMDLNSEHERFLVEEYFCCPIIVTNYPKEIKAFYMKLNEDGKTVRAMDILFPQIGEIIGGSERESDYLKLRQRMEELGMNMKQLWWYLETRKFGTVPHAGFGLGFERLVLFVTGMSNIRDVIPFPRTPKNANF
;
A
#
# COMPACT_ATOMS: atom_id res chain seq x y z
N MET A 1 -6.48 20.68 -25.58
CA MET A 1 -6.27 19.68 -24.50
C MET A 1 -7.32 19.94 -23.43
N LYS A 2 -7.97 18.93 -22.89
CA LYS A 2 -8.91 19.12 -21.77
C LYS A 2 -8.11 19.47 -20.52
N ILE A 3 -8.57 20.45 -19.77
CA ILE A 3 -7.90 20.93 -18.55
C ILE A 3 -8.44 20.08 -17.38
N ARG A 4 -7.55 19.54 -16.54
CA ARG A 4 -7.94 18.86 -15.30
C ARG A 4 -8.32 19.86 -14.23
N ILE A 5 -9.24 19.50 -13.36
CA ILE A 5 -9.68 20.38 -12.25
C ILE A 5 -8.50 20.77 -11.35
N ILE A 6 -7.60 19.84 -11.04
CA ILE A 6 -6.40 20.15 -10.23
C ILE A 6 -5.52 21.24 -10.87
N ASP A 7 -5.34 21.21 -12.19
CA ASP A 7 -4.51 22.18 -12.90
C ASP A 7 -5.18 23.55 -12.93
N LEU A 8 -6.51 23.56 -13.10
CA LEU A 8 -7.30 24.79 -13.09
C LEU A 8 -7.34 25.44 -11.69
N LEU A 9 -7.46 24.65 -10.63
CA LEU A 9 -7.46 25.17 -9.26
C LEU A 9 -6.09 25.69 -8.81
N LYS A 10 -5.01 25.31 -9.49
CA LYS A 10 -3.65 25.82 -9.24
C LYS A 10 -3.31 27.07 -10.06
N THR A 11 -4.09 27.38 -11.10
CA THR A 11 -3.79 28.55 -11.94
C THR A 11 -4.13 29.86 -11.23
N THR A 12 -3.33 30.86 -11.50
CA THR A 12 -3.58 32.27 -11.10
C THR A 12 -4.14 33.11 -12.25
N THR A 13 -4.38 32.47 -13.41
CA THR A 13 -4.91 33.15 -14.59
C THR A 13 -6.43 33.01 -14.64
N TYR A 14 -7.11 34.15 -14.59
CA TYR A 14 -8.57 34.21 -14.63
C TYR A 14 -9.05 34.87 -15.93
N ASN A 15 -10.37 34.90 -16.14
CA ASN A 15 -11.05 35.39 -17.33
C ASN A 15 -10.61 34.65 -18.62
N ILE A 16 -10.40 33.36 -18.50
CA ILE A 16 -10.03 32.46 -19.62
C ILE A 16 -11.19 31.50 -19.96
N ASN A 17 -11.39 31.24 -21.25
CA ASN A 17 -12.34 30.22 -21.68
C ASN A 17 -11.75 28.83 -21.47
N VAL A 18 -12.50 27.97 -20.80
CA VAL A 18 -12.10 26.61 -20.44
C VAL A 18 -13.18 25.60 -20.78
N SER A 19 -12.77 24.36 -21.00
CA SER A 19 -13.64 23.19 -21.13
C SER A 19 -13.19 22.14 -20.13
N VAL A 20 -14.10 21.74 -19.23
CA VAL A 20 -13.83 20.82 -18.13
C VAL A 20 -14.86 19.70 -18.10
N ASP A 21 -14.41 18.47 -17.97
CA ASP A 21 -15.28 17.29 -17.77
C ASP A 21 -15.29 16.90 -16.29
N GLY A 22 -16.40 16.34 -15.78
CA GLY A 22 -16.44 15.85 -14.41
C GLY A 22 -17.80 15.23 -14.05
N TRP A 23 -17.80 14.61 -12.88
CA TRP A 23 -19.00 14.07 -12.25
C TRP A 23 -19.58 15.08 -11.26
N VAL A 24 -20.89 15.26 -11.31
CA VAL A 24 -21.64 16.14 -10.41
C VAL A 24 -21.59 15.58 -8.99
N ARG A 25 -21.09 16.38 -8.06
CA ARG A 25 -21.07 16.07 -6.63
C ARG A 25 -22.26 16.64 -5.90
N THR A 26 -22.61 17.89 -6.23
CA THR A 26 -23.81 18.56 -5.70
C THR A 26 -24.39 19.48 -6.75
N HIS A 27 -25.71 19.63 -6.72
CA HIS A 27 -26.43 20.62 -7.51
C HIS A 27 -27.43 21.35 -6.60
N ARG A 28 -27.33 22.66 -6.54
CA ARG A 28 -28.24 23.54 -5.79
C ARG A 28 -28.84 24.55 -6.76
N GLN A 29 -30.15 24.64 -6.79
CA GLN A 29 -30.87 25.59 -7.62
C GLN A 29 -31.40 26.76 -6.78
N SER A 30 -31.23 27.96 -7.29
CA SER A 30 -31.93 29.20 -6.80
C SER A 30 -32.89 29.67 -7.87
N LYS A 31 -33.46 30.87 -7.70
CA LYS A 31 -34.47 31.45 -8.61
C LYS A 31 -33.94 31.58 -10.04
N ASN A 32 -32.72 32.13 -10.20
CA ASN A 32 -32.14 32.48 -11.50
C ASN A 32 -30.82 31.78 -11.82
N ILE A 33 -30.23 31.06 -10.88
CA ILE A 33 -28.89 30.50 -10.98
C ILE A 33 -28.88 29.11 -10.37
N SER A 34 -28.13 28.19 -10.99
CA SER A 34 -27.76 26.89 -10.44
C SER A 34 -26.26 26.87 -10.08
N PHE A 35 -25.95 26.32 -8.91
CA PHE A 35 -24.59 26.05 -8.46
C PHE A 35 -24.35 24.55 -8.53
N ILE A 36 -23.40 24.12 -9.36
CA ILE A 36 -23.07 22.72 -9.58
C ILE A 36 -21.63 22.52 -9.19
N ALA A 37 -21.34 21.62 -8.24
CA ALA A 37 -19.99 21.21 -7.92
C ALA A 37 -19.63 19.95 -8.69
N ILE A 38 -18.53 19.99 -9.44
CA ILE A 38 -18.03 18.86 -10.22
C ILE A 38 -16.65 18.43 -9.74
N ASN A 39 -16.31 17.17 -9.99
CA ASN A 39 -15.01 16.59 -9.72
C ASN A 39 -14.63 15.60 -10.81
N ASP A 40 -13.39 15.65 -11.30
CA ASP A 40 -12.86 14.79 -12.35
C ASP A 40 -11.95 13.66 -11.81
N GLY A 41 -11.83 13.55 -10.48
CA GLY A 41 -10.96 12.58 -9.80
C GLY A 41 -9.52 13.05 -9.60
N SER A 42 -9.10 14.15 -10.20
CA SER A 42 -7.70 14.63 -10.12
C SER A 42 -7.32 15.24 -8.77
N THR A 43 -8.29 15.64 -7.97
CA THR A 43 -8.10 16.30 -6.65
C THR A 43 -9.25 15.97 -5.70
N VAL A 44 -9.05 16.17 -4.40
CA VAL A 44 -10.11 16.08 -3.38
C VAL A 44 -11.09 17.26 -3.46
N HIS A 45 -10.65 18.37 -4.04
CA HIS A 45 -11.44 19.60 -4.14
C HIS A 45 -12.39 19.54 -5.34
N ASN A 46 -13.57 20.11 -5.18
CA ASN A 46 -14.53 20.24 -6.26
C ASN A 46 -14.39 21.62 -6.94
N LEU A 47 -14.72 21.69 -8.23
CA LEU A 47 -14.83 22.93 -8.97
C LEU A 47 -16.27 23.37 -9.02
N GLN A 48 -16.54 24.62 -8.66
CA GLN A 48 -17.88 25.22 -8.74
C GLN A 48 -18.19 25.71 -10.15
N ILE A 49 -19.38 25.38 -10.61
CA ILE A 49 -19.98 25.85 -11.85
C ILE A 49 -21.16 26.73 -11.49
N VAL A 50 -21.21 27.91 -12.09
CA VAL A 50 -22.33 28.86 -11.98
C VAL A 50 -23.08 28.81 -13.32
N ALA A 51 -24.31 28.30 -13.31
CA ALA A 51 -25.16 28.18 -14.50
C ALA A 51 -26.35 29.16 -14.38
N GLU A 52 -26.33 30.23 -15.18
CA GLU A 52 -27.41 31.21 -15.26
C GLU A 52 -28.57 30.64 -16.08
N HIS A 53 -29.81 30.69 -15.56
CA HIS A 53 -30.97 30.13 -16.18
C HIS A 53 -31.38 30.82 -17.50
N GLU A 54 -30.91 32.03 -17.71
CA GLU A 54 -31.07 32.80 -18.96
C GLU A 54 -30.25 32.16 -20.11
N LYS A 55 -29.08 31.60 -19.80
CA LYS A 55 -28.17 30.96 -20.76
C LYS A 55 -28.42 29.47 -20.89
N ILE A 56 -28.70 28.78 -19.77
CA ILE A 56 -28.90 27.31 -19.72
C ILE A 56 -30.29 27.00 -19.18
N LYS A 57 -31.12 26.38 -20.04
CA LYS A 57 -32.51 26.12 -19.71
C LYS A 57 -32.68 25.32 -18.42
N LYS A 58 -33.57 25.80 -17.55
CA LYS A 58 -33.86 25.19 -16.25
C LYS A 58 -34.31 23.72 -16.35
N ASP A 59 -35.07 23.37 -17.37
CA ASP A 59 -35.52 21.99 -17.56
C ASP A 59 -34.37 21.05 -17.92
N PHE A 60 -33.39 21.49 -18.70
CA PHE A 60 -32.15 20.74 -18.90
C PHE A 60 -31.37 20.55 -17.60
N LEU A 61 -31.25 21.58 -16.77
CA LEU A 61 -30.54 21.52 -15.49
C LEU A 61 -31.18 20.53 -14.51
N LYS A 62 -32.49 20.21 -14.63
CA LYS A 62 -33.13 19.16 -13.81
C LYS A 62 -32.59 17.76 -14.09
N LEU A 63 -32.03 17.52 -15.29
CA LEU A 63 -31.38 16.24 -15.66
C LEU A 63 -29.96 16.11 -15.11
N VAL A 64 -29.35 17.22 -14.69
CA VAL A 64 -28.00 17.28 -14.12
C VAL A 64 -28.07 16.99 -12.62
N THR A 65 -28.15 15.71 -12.29
CA THR A 65 -28.29 15.22 -10.91
C THR A 65 -26.95 14.81 -10.31
N THR A 66 -26.89 14.59 -9.00
CA THR A 66 -25.70 14.04 -8.35
C THR A 66 -25.32 12.71 -8.97
N GLY A 67 -24.05 12.56 -9.36
CA GLY A 67 -23.55 11.38 -10.06
C GLY A 67 -23.56 11.48 -11.59
N SER A 68 -24.29 12.43 -12.18
CA SER A 68 -24.28 12.67 -13.63
C SER A 68 -22.87 13.07 -14.09
N ALA A 69 -22.52 12.68 -15.32
CA ALA A 69 -21.28 13.09 -15.98
C ALA A 69 -21.56 14.21 -16.97
N ILE A 70 -20.83 15.31 -16.87
CA ILE A 70 -21.03 16.51 -17.69
C ILE A 70 -19.73 17.09 -18.22
N ARG A 71 -19.81 17.80 -19.34
CA ARG A 71 -18.83 18.79 -19.79
C ARG A 71 -19.40 20.17 -19.54
N VAL A 72 -18.55 21.08 -19.10
CA VAL A 72 -18.85 22.48 -18.94
C VAL A 72 -17.88 23.31 -19.77
N ASP A 73 -18.41 24.10 -20.70
CA ASP A 73 -17.67 25.13 -21.42
C ASP A 73 -18.05 26.49 -20.84
N GLY A 74 -17.08 27.31 -20.51
CA GLY A 74 -17.34 28.60 -19.89
C GLY A 74 -16.11 29.40 -19.55
N MET A 75 -16.31 30.50 -18.85
CA MET A 75 -15.23 31.39 -18.42
C MET A 75 -14.82 31.06 -16.99
N PHE A 76 -13.54 30.74 -16.77
CA PHE A 76 -12.97 30.56 -15.44
C PHE A 76 -12.67 31.94 -14.85
N VAL A 77 -13.27 32.24 -13.72
CA VAL A 77 -13.18 33.55 -13.06
C VAL A 77 -12.76 33.38 -11.60
N LEU A 78 -12.25 34.47 -11.00
CA LEU A 78 -12.03 34.52 -9.56
C LEU A 78 -13.38 34.36 -8.85
N SER A 79 -13.48 33.45 -7.90
CA SER A 79 -14.71 33.28 -7.14
C SER A 79 -14.93 34.44 -6.18
N THR A 80 -16.18 34.86 -6.04
CA THR A 80 -16.60 35.84 -5.04
C THR A 80 -16.88 35.22 -3.67
N GLY A 81 -16.85 33.89 -3.59
CA GLY A 81 -17.10 33.13 -2.36
C GLY A 81 -15.82 32.83 -1.57
N ASN A 82 -15.90 32.88 -0.24
CA ASN A 82 -14.74 32.70 0.66
C ASN A 82 -14.08 31.30 0.67
N GLN A 83 -14.64 30.32 -0.05
CA GLN A 83 -14.17 28.91 0.03
C GLN A 83 -13.49 28.39 -1.24
N GLN A 84 -13.46 29.16 -2.31
CA GLN A 84 -12.88 28.72 -3.59
C GLN A 84 -12.09 29.84 -4.25
N HIS A 85 -10.92 29.51 -4.82
CA HIS A 85 -10.11 30.46 -5.55
C HIS A 85 -10.69 30.84 -6.91
N GLY A 86 -11.45 29.92 -7.55
CA GLY A 86 -12.04 30.16 -8.86
C GLY A 86 -13.29 29.31 -9.11
N GLU A 87 -14.10 29.78 -10.05
CA GLU A 87 -15.33 29.11 -10.49
C GLU A 87 -15.53 29.29 -12.00
N ILE A 88 -16.35 28.44 -12.63
CA ILE A 88 -16.67 28.59 -14.05
C ILE A 88 -18.07 29.19 -14.18
N ILE A 89 -18.18 30.31 -14.88
CA ILE A 89 -19.45 30.84 -15.38
C ILE A 89 -19.77 30.07 -16.67
N ALA A 90 -20.72 29.15 -16.59
CA ALA A 90 -21.06 28.26 -17.67
C ALA A 90 -21.71 29.00 -18.85
N GLN A 91 -21.21 28.75 -20.05
CA GLN A 91 -21.79 29.16 -21.32
C GLN A 91 -22.55 28.01 -21.97
N ASN A 92 -22.06 26.79 -21.79
CA ASN A 92 -22.67 25.57 -22.31
C ASN A 92 -22.42 24.41 -21.34
N ILE A 93 -23.39 23.49 -21.24
CA ILE A 93 -23.24 22.23 -20.49
C ILE A 93 -23.71 21.09 -21.40
N VAL A 94 -22.85 20.11 -21.58
CA VAL A 94 -23.17 18.85 -22.28
C VAL A 94 -23.32 17.75 -21.23
N LEU A 95 -24.44 17.05 -21.26
CA LEU A 95 -24.71 15.90 -20.41
C LEU A 95 -24.25 14.63 -21.13
N TYR A 96 -23.24 13.95 -20.58
CA TYR A 96 -22.74 12.67 -21.10
C TYR A 96 -23.57 11.49 -20.63
N GLY A 97 -23.94 11.51 -19.35
CA GLY A 97 -24.70 10.44 -18.73
C GLY A 97 -25.44 10.93 -17.49
N THR A 98 -26.68 10.51 -17.38
CA THR A 98 -27.53 10.80 -16.23
C THR A 98 -27.27 9.84 -15.08
N ALA A 99 -27.64 10.22 -13.87
CA ALA A 99 -27.73 9.34 -12.71
C ALA A 99 -29.13 9.51 -12.10
N ASP A 100 -29.90 8.42 -12.02
CA ASP A 100 -31.21 8.47 -11.38
C ASP A 100 -31.05 8.75 -9.89
N PRO A 101 -31.63 9.83 -9.35
CA PRO A 101 -31.51 10.16 -7.93
C PRO A 101 -32.09 9.11 -6.98
N GLN A 102 -33.01 8.25 -7.47
CA GLN A 102 -33.59 7.19 -6.66
C GLN A 102 -32.72 5.92 -6.60
N GLU A 103 -31.95 5.68 -7.66
CA GLU A 103 -31.10 4.48 -7.78
C GLU A 103 -29.64 4.73 -7.41
N TYR A 104 -29.11 5.96 -7.61
CA TYR A 104 -27.71 6.28 -7.38
C TYR A 104 -27.36 6.17 -5.89
N PRO A 105 -26.48 5.23 -5.46
CA PRO A 105 -26.31 4.93 -4.05
C PRO A 105 -25.47 5.96 -3.29
N LEU A 106 -24.62 6.74 -4.00
CA LEU A 106 -23.73 7.75 -3.39
C LEU A 106 -24.44 9.12 -3.28
N GLN A 107 -25.45 9.17 -2.46
CA GLN A 107 -26.19 10.40 -2.17
C GLN A 107 -25.38 11.37 -1.28
N LYS A 108 -25.86 12.61 -1.16
CA LYS A 108 -25.26 13.65 -0.29
C LYS A 108 -25.51 13.33 1.19
N LYS A 109 -24.89 12.29 1.70
CA LYS A 109 -24.88 11.89 3.12
C LYS A 109 -23.57 11.17 3.41
N GLU A 110 -23.26 11.02 4.67
CA GLU A 110 -22.15 10.14 5.08
C GLU A 110 -22.48 8.70 4.78
N HIS A 111 -21.50 7.98 4.28
CA HIS A 111 -21.56 6.55 4.00
C HIS A 111 -20.54 5.82 4.86
N SER A 112 -20.95 4.75 5.54
CA SER A 112 -20.01 3.91 6.29
C SER A 112 -19.04 3.21 5.33
N LEU A 113 -17.81 2.95 5.80
CA LEU A 113 -16.83 2.20 5.01
C LEU A 113 -17.32 0.79 4.66
N ASP A 114 -18.11 0.15 5.53
CA ASP A 114 -18.71 -1.16 5.26
C ASP A 114 -19.69 -1.09 4.07
N PHE A 115 -20.55 -0.08 4.04
CA PHE A 115 -21.42 0.14 2.88
C PHE A 115 -20.61 0.36 1.60
N LEU A 116 -19.55 1.17 1.65
CA LEU A 116 -18.70 1.45 0.50
C LEU A 116 -17.92 0.22 0.01
N ARG A 117 -17.60 -0.73 0.90
CA ARG A 117 -17.02 -2.03 0.48
C ARG A 117 -18.00 -2.87 -0.32
N ASN A 118 -19.28 -2.84 0.03
CA ASN A 118 -20.34 -3.58 -0.70
C ASN A 118 -20.60 -3.01 -2.09
N ILE A 119 -20.25 -1.74 -2.34
CA ILE A 119 -20.35 -1.08 -3.66
C ILE A 119 -18.95 -0.67 -4.16
N ALA A 120 -17.98 -1.58 -4.06
CA ALA A 120 -16.58 -1.28 -4.36
C ALA A 120 -16.38 -0.68 -5.77
N HIS A 121 -17.19 -1.07 -6.76
CA HIS A 121 -17.20 -0.55 -8.13
C HIS A 121 -17.57 0.95 -8.23
N LEU A 122 -18.24 1.52 -7.23
CA LEU A 122 -18.62 2.94 -7.20
C LEU A 122 -17.84 3.74 -6.15
N ARG A 123 -17.24 3.11 -5.14
CA ARG A 123 -16.61 3.79 -4.01
C ARG A 123 -15.50 4.76 -4.42
N MET A 124 -14.86 4.54 -5.59
CA MET A 124 -13.82 5.44 -6.15
C MET A 124 -14.35 6.87 -6.42
N ARG A 125 -15.66 7.03 -6.55
CA ARG A 125 -16.31 8.32 -6.73
C ARG A 125 -16.45 9.13 -5.43
N THR A 126 -16.09 8.56 -4.27
CA THR A 126 -16.09 9.29 -2.99
C THR A 126 -14.78 10.04 -2.78
N ASN A 127 -14.81 11.12 -2.00
CA ASN A 127 -13.60 11.89 -1.71
C ASN A 127 -12.55 11.06 -0.95
N ILE A 128 -13.01 10.24 0.01
CA ILE A 128 -12.11 9.40 0.83
C ILE A 128 -11.36 8.39 -0.03
N PHE A 129 -12.05 7.63 -0.89
CA PHE A 129 -11.39 6.66 -1.77
C PHE A 129 -10.60 7.33 -2.88
N GLY A 130 -11.06 8.47 -3.40
CA GLY A 130 -10.28 9.29 -4.32
C GLY A 130 -8.93 9.70 -3.73
N ALA A 131 -8.92 10.19 -2.48
CA ALA A 131 -7.70 10.57 -1.77
C ALA A 131 -6.78 9.35 -1.53
N ILE A 132 -7.33 8.24 -1.01
CA ILE A 132 -6.56 6.99 -0.77
C ILE A 132 -5.86 6.51 -2.05
N PHE A 133 -6.57 6.48 -3.20
CA PHE A 133 -5.99 5.94 -4.42
C PHE A 133 -5.04 6.90 -5.14
N ARG A 134 -5.16 8.21 -4.94
CA ARG A 134 -4.11 9.15 -5.37
C ARG A 134 -2.85 9.00 -4.53
N VAL A 135 -2.96 8.82 -3.21
CA VAL A 135 -1.83 8.50 -2.34
C VAL A 135 -1.20 7.16 -2.74
N ARG A 136 -2.01 6.10 -2.93
CA ARG A 136 -1.52 4.78 -3.39
C ARG A 136 -0.75 4.88 -4.71
N HIS A 137 -1.27 5.62 -5.68
CA HIS A 137 -0.60 5.85 -6.96
C HIS A 137 0.77 6.51 -6.78
N ASN A 138 0.84 7.59 -5.99
CA ASN A 138 2.10 8.31 -5.76
C ASN A 138 3.12 7.47 -4.99
N LEU A 139 2.68 6.66 -4.02
CA LEU A 139 3.56 5.71 -3.33
C LEU A 139 4.13 4.66 -4.28
N ALA A 140 3.32 4.08 -5.17
CA ALA A 140 3.79 3.11 -6.16
C ALA A 140 4.82 3.75 -7.10
N PHE A 141 4.57 4.97 -7.57
CA PHE A 141 5.54 5.70 -8.39
C PHE A 141 6.83 6.02 -7.62
N ALA A 142 6.72 6.46 -6.37
CA ALA A 142 7.87 6.75 -5.51
C ALA A 142 8.77 5.51 -5.29
N ILE A 143 8.18 4.32 -5.13
CA ILE A 143 8.89 3.05 -5.01
C ILE A 143 9.74 2.80 -6.26
N HIS A 144 9.13 2.84 -7.45
CA HIS A 144 9.87 2.67 -8.71
C HIS A 144 10.96 3.71 -8.90
N LYS A 145 10.66 4.98 -8.57
CA LYS A 145 11.61 6.09 -8.67
C LYS A 145 12.81 5.87 -7.74
N TYR A 146 12.58 5.53 -6.48
CA TYR A 146 13.63 5.29 -5.50
C TYR A 146 14.60 4.21 -5.95
N PHE A 147 14.10 3.04 -6.29
CA PHE A 147 14.95 1.93 -6.71
C PHE A 147 15.66 2.19 -8.02
N HIS A 148 15.00 2.83 -8.98
CA HIS A 148 15.64 3.25 -10.22
C HIS A 148 16.82 4.22 -9.98
N GLU A 149 16.63 5.24 -9.15
CA GLU A 149 17.68 6.23 -8.82
C GLU A 149 18.84 5.62 -8.02
N LYS A 150 18.59 4.54 -7.28
CA LYS A 150 19.62 3.76 -6.57
C LYS A 150 20.31 2.71 -7.46
N GLY A 151 19.93 2.58 -8.73
CA GLY A 151 20.54 1.66 -9.70
C GLY A 151 20.05 0.22 -9.62
N PHE A 152 18.89 -0.02 -8.97
CA PHE A 152 18.26 -1.34 -8.92
C PHE A 152 17.53 -1.65 -10.23
N PHE A 153 17.55 -2.92 -10.63
CA PHE A 153 16.76 -3.40 -11.74
C PHE A 153 15.36 -3.88 -11.24
N TYR A 154 14.31 -3.42 -11.91
CA TYR A 154 12.97 -3.99 -11.69
C TYR A 154 12.91 -5.40 -12.30
N PHE A 155 12.69 -6.40 -11.46
CA PHE A 155 12.78 -7.81 -11.82
C PHE A 155 11.42 -8.50 -11.61
N ASN A 156 10.84 -9.03 -12.69
CA ASN A 156 9.55 -9.70 -12.64
C ASN A 156 9.74 -11.18 -12.33
N THR A 157 9.38 -11.59 -11.13
CA THR A 157 9.35 -13.00 -10.73
C THR A 157 8.03 -13.65 -11.13
N PRO A 158 8.00 -14.99 -11.32
CA PRO A 158 6.78 -15.71 -11.67
C PRO A 158 5.70 -15.58 -10.61
N ILE A 159 4.45 -15.40 -11.03
CA ILE A 159 3.27 -15.45 -10.15
C ILE A 159 2.85 -16.90 -9.91
N ILE A 160 3.04 -17.77 -10.91
CA ILE A 160 2.77 -19.20 -10.83
C ILE A 160 4.09 -19.89 -10.50
N THR A 161 4.12 -20.63 -9.40
CA THR A 161 5.33 -21.30 -8.90
C THR A 161 5.04 -22.73 -8.46
N THR A 162 6.07 -23.56 -8.50
CA THR A 162 6.05 -24.91 -7.90
C THR A 162 6.73 -24.94 -6.52
N SER A 163 7.24 -23.81 -6.06
CA SER A 163 8.01 -23.67 -4.82
C SER A 163 7.22 -22.91 -3.76
N ASP A 164 7.30 -23.34 -2.52
CA ASP A 164 6.82 -22.61 -1.35
C ASP A 164 8.00 -21.86 -0.71
N ALA A 165 8.03 -20.54 -0.87
CA ALA A 165 9.11 -19.71 -0.34
C ALA A 165 9.10 -19.59 1.19
N GLU A 166 7.93 -19.72 1.82
CA GLU A 166 7.78 -19.61 3.28
C GLU A 166 7.75 -20.96 3.99
N GLY A 167 7.47 -22.06 3.26
CA GLY A 167 7.56 -23.45 3.75
C GLY A 167 6.44 -23.87 4.73
N ALA A 168 5.42 -23.04 4.96
CA ALA A 168 4.41 -23.30 5.99
C ALA A 168 3.00 -22.76 5.67
N GLY A 169 2.78 -22.15 4.50
CA GLY A 169 1.51 -21.49 4.17
C GLY A 169 0.53 -22.39 3.41
N LYS A 170 -0.77 -22.12 3.51
CA LYS A 170 -1.74 -22.65 2.55
C LYS A 170 -1.64 -21.84 1.26
N LEU A 171 -1.34 -22.50 0.16
CA LEU A 171 -1.22 -21.91 -1.17
C LEU A 171 -2.54 -22.00 -1.93
N PHE A 172 -2.78 -21.07 -2.85
CA PHE A 172 -3.82 -21.22 -3.86
C PHE A 172 -3.29 -22.09 -4.99
N GLU A 173 -3.93 -23.20 -5.24
CA GLU A 173 -3.58 -24.12 -6.33
C GLU A 173 -4.03 -23.57 -7.69
N VAL A 174 -3.17 -23.71 -8.70
CA VAL A 174 -3.47 -23.32 -10.09
C VAL A 174 -3.77 -24.57 -10.90
N THR A 175 -5.01 -24.69 -11.38
CA THR A 175 -5.46 -25.84 -12.17
C THR A 175 -6.31 -25.41 -13.37
N THR A 176 -6.25 -26.17 -14.46
CA THR A 176 -7.16 -26.01 -15.63
C THR A 176 -8.48 -26.76 -15.45
N GLY A 177 -8.61 -27.53 -14.36
CA GLY A 177 -9.86 -28.24 -14.02
C GLY A 177 -10.09 -29.57 -14.73
N ASP A 178 -9.13 -30.07 -15.51
CA ASP A 178 -9.24 -31.27 -16.35
C ASP A 178 -8.44 -32.46 -15.82
N ASN A 179 -8.15 -32.54 -14.54
CA ASN A 179 -7.36 -33.55 -13.86
C ASN A 179 -5.94 -33.82 -14.45
N GLN A 180 -5.44 -32.89 -15.25
CA GLN A 180 -4.05 -32.92 -15.73
C GLN A 180 -3.36 -31.62 -15.29
N ASP A 181 -2.19 -31.77 -14.71
CA ASP A 181 -1.35 -30.62 -14.36
C ASP A 181 -0.87 -29.94 -15.64
N PHE A 182 -1.33 -28.74 -15.94
CA PHE A 182 -0.93 -27.99 -17.14
C PHE A 182 0.59 -27.89 -17.28
N PHE A 183 1.30 -27.73 -16.17
CA PHE A 183 2.76 -27.64 -16.12
C PHE A 183 3.45 -28.99 -15.94
N GLY A 184 2.71 -30.10 -15.93
CA GLY A 184 3.25 -31.46 -15.66
C GLY A 184 3.61 -31.71 -14.18
N VAL A 185 3.38 -30.73 -13.32
CA VAL A 185 3.57 -30.77 -11.86
C VAL A 185 2.56 -29.83 -11.20
N PRO A 186 2.16 -30.09 -9.93
CA PRO A 186 1.31 -29.16 -9.18
C PRO A 186 1.92 -27.77 -9.12
N ALA A 187 1.13 -26.74 -9.41
CA ALA A 187 1.55 -25.35 -9.38
C ALA A 187 0.61 -24.50 -8.51
N ASN A 188 1.14 -23.43 -7.96
CA ASN A 188 0.45 -22.59 -7.01
C ASN A 188 0.65 -21.11 -7.36
N LEU A 189 -0.18 -20.23 -6.79
CA LEU A 189 0.08 -18.80 -6.78
C LEU A 189 1.16 -18.48 -5.72
N THR A 190 2.11 -17.65 -6.07
CA THR A 190 3.26 -17.32 -5.21
C THR A 190 2.87 -16.57 -3.95
N VAL A 191 3.58 -16.79 -2.86
CA VAL A 191 3.50 -16.03 -1.61
C VAL A 191 4.56 -14.92 -1.53
N SER A 192 5.61 -14.97 -2.39
CA SER A 192 6.73 -14.03 -2.42
C SER A 192 7.54 -14.23 -3.70
N GLY A 193 8.12 -13.18 -4.23
CA GLY A 193 9.09 -13.24 -5.31
C GLY A 193 10.55 -13.33 -4.85
N GLN A 194 10.79 -13.51 -3.54
CA GLN A 194 12.12 -13.45 -2.94
C GLN A 194 13.09 -14.47 -3.52
N LEU A 195 12.72 -15.76 -3.58
CA LEU A 195 13.67 -16.81 -3.95
C LEU A 195 14.21 -16.62 -5.37
N GLU A 196 13.34 -16.32 -6.32
CA GLU A 196 13.73 -16.01 -7.70
C GLU A 196 14.40 -14.63 -7.77
N GLY A 197 14.02 -13.68 -6.90
CA GLY A 197 14.66 -12.37 -6.77
C GLY A 197 16.14 -12.48 -6.35
N GLU A 198 16.47 -13.36 -5.41
CA GLU A 198 17.84 -13.62 -5.01
C GLU A 198 18.71 -14.08 -6.20
N LEU A 199 18.15 -14.88 -7.11
CA LEU A 199 18.88 -15.30 -8.33
C LEU A 199 19.17 -14.09 -9.22
N GLY A 200 18.21 -13.19 -9.35
CA GLY A 200 18.38 -11.93 -10.06
C GLY A 200 19.50 -11.08 -9.44
N ALA A 201 19.52 -10.92 -8.13
CA ALA A 201 20.55 -10.18 -7.41
C ALA A 201 21.94 -10.79 -7.54
N LEU A 202 22.05 -12.13 -7.49
CA LEU A 202 23.33 -12.85 -7.68
C LEU A 202 23.88 -12.74 -9.10
N GLY A 203 23.10 -12.25 -10.07
CA GLY A 203 23.56 -12.00 -11.45
C GLY A 203 23.65 -10.53 -11.82
N LEU A 204 22.74 -9.68 -11.29
CA LEU A 204 22.60 -8.26 -11.64
C LEU A 204 23.08 -7.30 -10.53
N GLY A 205 23.43 -7.83 -9.35
CA GLY A 205 23.93 -7.06 -8.21
C GLY A 205 22.83 -6.54 -7.30
N ALA A 206 21.87 -5.78 -7.82
CA ALA A 206 20.74 -5.26 -7.05
C ALA A 206 19.48 -5.25 -7.88
N ILE A 207 18.43 -5.88 -7.38
CA ILE A 207 17.10 -5.95 -8.01
C ILE A 207 16.01 -5.59 -7.01
N TYR A 208 14.81 -5.33 -7.51
CA TYR A 208 13.61 -5.35 -6.68
C TYR A 208 12.44 -5.94 -7.47
N THR A 209 11.58 -6.67 -6.76
CA THR A 209 10.27 -7.07 -7.26
C THR A 209 9.24 -6.05 -6.80
N PHE A 210 8.18 -5.84 -7.56
CA PHE A 210 6.97 -5.17 -7.11
C PHE A 210 5.80 -5.82 -7.83
N GLY A 211 5.20 -6.80 -7.17
CA GLY A 211 4.22 -7.69 -7.78
C GLY A 211 3.18 -8.23 -6.81
N PRO A 212 2.13 -8.87 -7.35
CA PRO A 212 1.09 -9.51 -6.56
C PRO A 212 1.60 -10.76 -5.87
N THR A 213 1.16 -10.98 -4.64
CA THR A 213 1.39 -12.17 -3.82
C THR A 213 0.08 -12.65 -3.22
N PHE A 214 0.02 -13.95 -2.90
CA PHE A 214 -1.23 -14.63 -2.55
C PHE A 214 -1.04 -15.50 -1.32
N ARG A 215 -1.96 -15.40 -0.34
CA ARG A 215 -1.96 -16.25 0.86
C ARG A 215 -3.36 -16.80 1.09
N ALA A 216 -3.49 -18.13 1.10
CA ALA A 216 -4.77 -18.83 1.28
C ALA A 216 -5.14 -19.03 2.77
N GLU A 217 -4.67 -18.16 3.64
CA GLU A 217 -4.96 -18.21 5.06
C GLU A 217 -6.43 -17.83 5.34
N ASN A 218 -7.10 -18.63 6.18
CA ASN A 218 -8.46 -18.34 6.60
C ASN A 218 -8.48 -17.29 7.73
N SER A 219 -7.82 -16.16 7.51
CA SER A 219 -7.73 -15.05 8.45
C SER A 219 -8.65 -13.92 8.02
N ASN A 220 -9.64 -13.58 8.85
CA ASN A 220 -10.63 -12.54 8.56
C ASN A 220 -10.40 -11.28 9.42
N THR A 221 -9.16 -10.87 9.59
CA THR A 221 -8.82 -9.66 10.34
C THR A 221 -8.79 -8.43 9.43
N TYR A 222 -8.71 -7.25 10.01
CA TYR A 222 -8.57 -5.98 9.30
C TYR A 222 -7.16 -5.73 8.74
N ARG A 223 -6.22 -6.67 8.96
CA ARG A 223 -4.81 -6.59 8.50
C ARG A 223 -4.45 -7.63 7.45
N HIS A 224 -5.38 -8.53 7.05
CA HIS A 224 -5.12 -9.63 6.12
C HIS A 224 -5.93 -9.53 4.83
N LEU A 225 -5.27 -9.79 3.73
CA LEU A 225 -5.82 -9.97 2.40
C LEU A 225 -5.32 -11.29 1.83
N ALA A 226 -6.11 -11.93 0.97
CA ALA A 226 -5.70 -13.13 0.25
C ALA A 226 -4.84 -12.80 -0.99
N GLU A 227 -4.97 -11.58 -1.52
CA GLU A 227 -4.18 -11.02 -2.62
C GLU A 227 -3.72 -9.62 -2.22
N PHE A 228 -2.41 -9.36 -2.31
CA PHE A 228 -1.80 -8.07 -2.00
C PHE A 228 -0.50 -7.91 -2.78
N TRP A 229 0.15 -6.76 -2.68
CA TRP A 229 1.38 -6.48 -3.42
C TRP A 229 2.57 -6.41 -2.46
N MET A 230 3.69 -7.03 -2.88
CA MET A 230 4.96 -6.97 -2.17
C MET A 230 6.00 -6.19 -2.96
N VAL A 231 6.82 -5.43 -2.24
CA VAL A 231 8.05 -4.82 -2.75
C VAL A 231 9.20 -5.54 -2.08
N GLU A 232 10.03 -6.24 -2.87
CA GLU A 232 11.06 -7.13 -2.34
C GLU A 232 12.40 -6.85 -3.04
N PRO A 233 13.21 -5.92 -2.51
CA PRO A 233 14.58 -5.73 -2.99
C PRO A 233 15.50 -6.84 -2.47
N GLU A 234 16.41 -7.28 -3.35
CA GLU A 234 17.50 -8.22 -3.03
C GLU A 234 18.82 -7.67 -3.57
N MET A 235 19.88 -7.75 -2.77
CA MET A 235 21.17 -7.15 -3.08
C MET A 235 22.32 -8.08 -2.75
N ALA A 236 23.22 -8.23 -3.70
CA ALA A 236 24.50 -8.93 -3.52
C ALA A 236 25.55 -8.00 -2.86
N PHE A 237 26.55 -8.61 -2.21
CA PHE A 237 27.72 -7.96 -1.61
C PHE A 237 27.40 -7.05 -0.41
N ILE A 238 26.29 -7.28 0.29
CA ILE A 238 25.88 -6.51 1.48
C ILE A 238 25.58 -7.43 2.65
N ASP A 239 25.63 -6.85 3.85
CA ASP A 239 25.26 -7.51 5.10
C ASP A 239 23.90 -7.01 5.64
N ILE A 240 23.56 -7.47 6.86
CA ILE A 240 22.30 -7.08 7.53
C ILE A 240 22.27 -5.58 7.88
N ASN A 241 23.43 -4.94 8.14
CA ASN A 241 23.47 -3.52 8.51
C ASN A 241 23.17 -2.65 7.30
N ASP A 242 23.76 -2.96 6.14
CA ASP A 242 23.46 -2.30 4.88
C ASP A 242 21.99 -2.43 4.53
N ASN A 243 21.41 -3.62 4.75
CA ASN A 243 20.00 -3.90 4.51
C ASN A 243 19.07 -3.06 5.39
N MET A 244 19.40 -2.91 6.70
CA MET A 244 18.67 -2.04 7.62
C MET A 244 18.75 -0.57 7.21
N ASP A 245 19.93 -0.10 6.80
CA ASP A 245 20.15 1.28 6.36
C ASP A 245 19.33 1.58 5.09
N LEU A 246 19.32 0.67 4.12
CA LEU A 246 18.51 0.82 2.91
C LEU A 246 17.01 0.84 3.23
N ALA A 247 16.54 -0.06 4.09
CA ALA A 247 15.13 -0.16 4.43
C ALA A 247 14.62 1.12 5.15
N GLU A 248 15.43 1.68 6.07
CA GLU A 248 15.14 2.95 6.73
C GLU A 248 15.11 4.12 5.72
N ASP A 249 16.12 4.24 4.87
CA ASP A 249 16.20 5.29 3.83
C ASP A 249 15.03 5.20 2.85
N PHE A 250 14.70 3.99 2.41
CA PHE A 250 13.58 3.71 1.52
C PHE A 250 12.23 4.14 2.11
N LEU A 251 11.93 3.72 3.33
CA LEU A 251 10.66 4.07 4.00
C LEU A 251 10.54 5.59 4.19
N LYS A 252 11.61 6.25 4.62
CA LYS A 252 11.64 7.71 4.77
C LYS A 252 11.45 8.43 3.45
N TYR A 253 12.06 7.94 2.38
CA TYR A 253 11.92 8.51 1.04
C TYR A 253 10.48 8.45 0.54
N VAL A 254 9.85 7.27 0.57
CA VAL A 254 8.50 7.10 0.01
C VAL A 254 7.44 7.85 0.82
N ILE A 255 7.60 7.92 2.15
CA ILE A 255 6.69 8.70 3.02
C ILE A 255 6.87 10.20 2.77
N ARG A 256 8.10 10.70 2.68
CA ARG A 256 8.38 12.10 2.34
C ARG A 256 7.81 12.47 0.98
N TYR A 257 7.99 11.62 -0.01
CA TYR A 257 7.43 11.81 -1.36
C TYR A 257 5.89 11.95 -1.31
N ALA A 258 5.22 11.11 -0.52
CA ALA A 258 3.76 11.22 -0.35
C ALA A 258 3.36 12.53 0.35
N ILE A 259 4.08 12.96 1.39
CA ILE A 259 3.83 14.24 2.08
C ILE A 259 3.92 15.40 1.08
N GLU A 260 4.95 15.42 0.24
CA GLU A 260 5.21 16.51 -0.71
C GLU A 260 4.24 16.51 -1.90
N THR A 261 3.84 15.34 -2.39
CA THR A 261 3.04 15.23 -3.63
C THR A 261 1.54 15.10 -3.40
N CYS A 262 1.12 14.66 -2.19
CA CYS A 262 -0.28 14.39 -1.85
C CYS A 262 -0.80 15.28 -0.71
N GLU A 263 -0.24 16.48 -0.51
CA GLU A 263 -0.55 17.36 0.64
C GLU A 263 -2.05 17.53 0.85
N SER A 264 -2.81 17.92 -0.17
CA SER A 264 -4.25 18.15 -0.06
C SER A 264 -5.04 16.89 0.33
N ASP A 265 -4.63 15.73 -0.20
CA ASP A 265 -5.24 14.45 0.13
C ASP A 265 -4.92 14.02 1.57
N LEU A 266 -3.68 14.21 2.01
CA LEU A 266 -3.25 13.91 3.38
C LEU A 266 -3.91 14.83 4.40
N ILE A 267 -4.04 16.13 4.11
CA ILE A 267 -4.79 17.08 4.96
C ILE A 267 -6.26 16.63 5.07
N PHE A 268 -6.88 16.25 3.95
CA PHE A 268 -8.25 15.74 3.96
C PHE A 268 -8.38 14.49 4.83
N LEU A 269 -7.49 13.50 4.66
CA LEU A 269 -7.49 12.26 5.45
C LEU A 269 -7.19 12.52 6.93
N ASN A 270 -6.27 13.43 7.25
CA ASN A 270 -5.99 13.85 8.62
C ASN A 270 -7.24 14.43 9.33
N ASN A 271 -8.03 15.21 8.61
CA ASN A 271 -9.20 15.87 9.17
C ASN A 271 -10.45 14.98 9.23
N THR A 272 -10.52 13.92 8.39
CA THR A 272 -11.74 13.12 8.24
C THR A 272 -11.59 11.67 8.71
N VAL A 273 -10.37 11.14 8.74
CA VAL A 273 -10.11 9.73 9.04
C VAL A 273 -9.33 9.55 10.33
N ASN A 274 -8.18 10.18 10.46
CA ASN A 274 -7.25 9.94 11.56
C ASN A 274 -6.51 11.23 11.93
N SER A 275 -7.00 11.93 12.95
CA SER A 275 -6.34 13.11 13.49
C SER A 275 -4.94 12.76 14.00
N GLY A 276 -3.93 13.61 13.68
CA GLY A 276 -2.52 13.35 13.98
C GLY A 276 -1.78 12.51 12.92
N LEU A 277 -2.43 12.20 11.78
CA LEU A 277 -1.79 11.50 10.66
C LEU A 277 -0.53 12.21 10.18
N ILE A 278 -0.61 13.50 9.90
CA ILE A 278 0.50 14.30 9.35
C ILE A 278 1.67 14.35 10.34
N GLU A 279 1.39 14.56 11.62
CA GLU A 279 2.42 14.58 12.68
C GLU A 279 3.15 13.25 12.79
N ARG A 280 2.40 12.12 12.71
CA ARG A 280 2.96 10.77 12.72
C ARG A 280 3.84 10.51 11.50
N LEU A 281 3.44 10.93 10.30
CA LEU A 281 4.25 10.79 9.10
C LEU A 281 5.56 11.58 9.22
N HIS A 282 5.51 12.83 9.69
CA HIS A 282 6.71 13.62 9.96
C HIS A 282 7.61 13.01 11.04
N SER A 283 7.03 12.45 12.09
CA SER A 283 7.78 11.74 13.13
C SER A 283 8.62 10.59 12.55
N VAL A 284 8.03 9.76 11.69
CA VAL A 284 8.76 8.65 11.04
C VAL A 284 9.88 9.16 10.13
N VAL A 285 9.62 10.21 9.35
CA VAL A 285 10.63 10.76 8.42
C VAL A 285 11.81 11.40 9.14
N ASN A 286 11.58 12.04 10.28
CA ASN A 286 12.58 12.86 10.97
C ASN A 286 13.37 12.08 12.03
N ASN A 287 12.82 11.00 12.59
CA ASN A 287 13.49 10.22 13.62
C ASN A 287 14.35 9.11 13.02
N LYS A 288 15.47 8.79 13.67
CA LYS A 288 16.24 7.58 13.37
C LYS A 288 15.52 6.36 13.95
N PHE A 289 15.51 5.24 13.21
CA PHE A 289 14.92 4.00 13.69
C PHE A 289 15.85 3.35 14.72
N VAL A 290 15.29 2.93 15.85
CA VAL A 290 16.04 2.28 16.92
C VAL A 290 16.31 0.82 16.54
N ARG A 291 17.56 0.40 16.53
CA ARG A 291 17.95 -1.02 16.32
C ARG A 291 17.92 -1.74 17.66
N LEU A 292 17.08 -2.75 17.78
CA LEU A 292 16.79 -3.46 19.02
C LEU A 292 16.97 -4.97 18.84
N PRO A 293 17.95 -5.62 19.50
CA PRO A 293 18.00 -7.09 19.50
C PRO A 293 16.73 -7.69 20.15
N TYR A 294 16.24 -8.80 19.59
CA TYR A 294 15.06 -9.50 20.09
C TYR A 294 15.15 -9.83 21.59
N SER A 295 16.32 -10.26 22.08
CA SER A 295 16.53 -10.54 23.51
C SER A 295 16.23 -9.32 24.39
N GLN A 296 16.68 -8.14 23.96
CA GLN A 296 16.41 -6.88 24.67
C GLN A 296 14.94 -6.49 24.58
N ALA A 297 14.28 -6.72 23.42
CA ALA A 297 12.85 -6.49 23.27
C ALA A 297 12.05 -7.33 24.29
N ILE A 298 12.38 -8.61 24.45
CA ILE A 298 11.76 -9.49 25.43
C ILE A 298 12.01 -9.02 26.86
N GLU A 299 13.23 -8.55 27.19
CA GLU A 299 13.54 -8.01 28.52
C GLU A 299 12.72 -6.75 28.83
N ILE A 300 12.61 -5.81 27.90
CA ILE A 300 11.80 -4.59 28.04
C ILE A 300 10.32 -4.95 28.28
N LEU A 301 9.77 -5.88 27.49
CA LEU A 301 8.41 -6.34 27.65
C LEU A 301 8.16 -6.98 29.03
N LYS A 302 9.07 -7.84 29.51
CA LYS A 302 8.99 -8.47 30.85
C LYS A 302 9.07 -7.45 32.00
N GLN A 303 9.83 -6.39 31.82
CA GLN A 303 10.02 -5.33 32.82
C GLN A 303 8.92 -4.26 32.81
N SER A 304 8.02 -4.28 31.82
CA SER A 304 7.01 -3.23 31.62
C SER A 304 5.93 -3.16 32.70
N ASN A 305 5.81 -4.18 33.57
CA ASN A 305 4.72 -4.34 34.54
C ASN A 305 3.30 -4.31 33.93
N ARG A 306 3.20 -4.50 32.60
CA ARG A 306 1.94 -4.57 31.87
C ARG A 306 1.45 -6.02 31.75
N GLU A 307 0.19 -6.25 32.00
CA GLU A 307 -0.44 -7.52 31.67
C GLU A 307 -0.78 -7.55 30.17
N PHE A 308 -0.17 -8.48 29.45
CA PHE A 308 -0.44 -8.73 28.03
C PHE A 308 -1.41 -9.89 27.90
N GLU A 309 -2.29 -9.83 26.89
CA GLU A 309 -3.25 -10.93 26.61
C GLU A 309 -2.50 -12.24 26.33
N ILE A 310 -1.36 -12.15 25.59
CA ILE A 310 -0.49 -13.28 25.34
C ILE A 310 0.77 -13.13 26.21
N PRO A 311 1.03 -14.08 27.14
CA PRO A 311 2.18 -14.03 28.02
C PRO A 311 3.51 -14.02 27.26
N ILE A 312 4.50 -13.27 27.77
CA ILE A 312 5.80 -13.14 27.15
C ILE A 312 6.66 -14.35 27.49
N LEU A 313 6.90 -15.20 26.49
CA LEU A 313 7.79 -16.35 26.57
C LEU A 313 9.04 -16.12 25.70
N GLN A 314 10.17 -16.63 26.15
CA GLN A 314 11.39 -16.59 25.34
C GLN A 314 11.26 -17.56 24.16
N GLY A 315 11.65 -17.12 22.95
CA GLY A 315 11.56 -17.94 21.74
C GLY A 315 10.19 -17.88 21.04
N MET A 316 9.24 -17.07 21.53
CA MET A 316 7.98 -16.83 20.87
C MET A 316 8.10 -15.70 19.83
N ASP A 317 7.24 -15.70 18.83
CA ASP A 317 7.11 -14.54 17.94
C ASP A 317 6.44 -13.37 18.67
N LEU A 318 6.82 -12.13 18.33
CA LEU A 318 6.15 -10.94 18.87
C LEU A 318 4.78 -10.82 18.26
N ASN A 319 3.75 -10.66 19.10
CA ASN A 319 2.42 -10.38 18.61
C ASN A 319 2.16 -8.87 18.50
N SER A 320 1.06 -8.50 17.86
CA SER A 320 0.70 -7.10 17.62
C SER A 320 0.63 -6.23 18.89
N GLU A 321 0.34 -6.81 20.05
CA GLU A 321 0.27 -6.10 21.33
C GLU A 321 1.66 -5.76 21.84
N HIS A 322 2.60 -6.72 21.73
CA HIS A 322 4.00 -6.55 22.10
C HIS A 322 4.67 -5.51 21.20
N GLU A 323 4.46 -5.60 19.87
CA GLU A 323 4.99 -4.66 18.89
C GLU A 323 4.50 -3.24 19.17
N ARG A 324 3.21 -3.06 19.42
CA ARG A 324 2.62 -1.75 19.72
C ARG A 324 3.17 -1.15 20.99
N PHE A 325 3.29 -1.93 22.06
CA PHE A 325 3.90 -1.44 23.29
C PHE A 325 5.32 -0.91 23.04
N LEU A 326 6.15 -1.68 22.33
CA LEU A 326 7.54 -1.26 22.06
C LEU A 326 7.58 0.04 21.26
N VAL A 327 6.77 0.16 20.20
CA VAL A 327 6.85 1.29 19.26
C VAL A 327 6.10 2.52 19.76
N GLU A 328 4.92 2.35 20.41
CA GLU A 328 4.02 3.46 20.74
C GLU A 328 4.21 3.96 22.17
N GLU A 329 4.54 3.07 23.12
CA GLU A 329 4.62 3.43 24.54
C GLU A 329 6.06 3.54 25.04
N TYR A 330 6.96 2.62 24.64
CA TYR A 330 8.31 2.60 25.17
C TYR A 330 9.29 3.48 24.39
N PHE A 331 9.43 3.27 23.05
CA PHE A 331 10.37 4.04 22.23
C PHE A 331 9.74 5.28 21.59
N CYS A 332 8.43 5.31 21.36
CA CYS A 332 7.69 6.37 20.68
C CYS A 332 8.27 6.72 19.29
N CYS A 333 8.87 5.75 18.62
CA CYS A 333 9.45 5.88 17.28
C CYS A 333 9.54 4.51 16.60
N PRO A 334 9.76 4.43 15.27
CA PRO A 334 9.98 3.17 14.60
C PRO A 334 11.19 2.42 15.15
N ILE A 335 11.10 1.10 15.21
CA ILE A 335 12.18 0.23 15.66
C ILE A 335 12.48 -0.85 14.63
N ILE A 336 13.72 -1.33 14.61
CA ILE A 336 14.18 -2.48 13.84
C ILE A 336 14.57 -3.57 14.83
N VAL A 337 13.76 -4.61 14.95
CA VAL A 337 14.05 -5.76 15.81
C VAL A 337 14.91 -6.75 15.04
N THR A 338 16.00 -7.21 15.67
CA THR A 338 17.02 -8.06 15.02
C THR A 338 17.35 -9.29 15.85
N ASN A 339 18.09 -10.24 15.26
CA ASN A 339 18.63 -11.41 15.97
C ASN A 339 17.55 -12.27 16.63
N TYR A 340 16.55 -12.62 15.84
CA TYR A 340 15.48 -13.51 16.28
C TYR A 340 15.95 -14.95 16.50
N PRO A 341 15.29 -15.73 17.36
CA PRO A 341 15.52 -17.18 17.46
C PRO A 341 15.28 -17.85 16.10
N LYS A 342 16.15 -18.79 15.73
CA LYS A 342 16.08 -19.48 14.44
C LYS A 342 14.81 -20.32 14.26
N GLU A 343 14.21 -20.76 15.37
CA GLU A 343 13.03 -21.64 15.38
C GLU A 343 11.78 -20.96 14.84
N ILE A 344 11.72 -19.63 14.93
CA ILE A 344 10.55 -18.83 14.51
C ILE A 344 10.78 -18.07 13.20
N LYS A 345 11.90 -18.31 12.52
CA LYS A 345 12.25 -17.62 11.27
C LYS A 345 12.56 -18.62 10.15
N ALA A 346 12.44 -18.12 8.90
CA ALA A 346 12.54 -18.93 7.70
C ALA A 346 13.93 -19.56 7.48
N PHE A 347 13.96 -20.63 6.70
CA PHE A 347 15.13 -21.48 6.46
C PHE A 347 16.31 -20.76 5.80
N TYR A 348 16.05 -19.78 4.99
CA TYR A 348 17.05 -19.06 4.19
C TYR A 348 17.81 -17.98 4.96
N MET A 349 17.42 -17.68 6.18
CA MET A 349 18.04 -16.64 6.98
C MET A 349 19.36 -17.11 7.56
N LYS A 350 20.40 -16.27 7.43
CA LYS A 350 21.75 -16.60 7.89
C LYS A 350 21.82 -16.73 9.41
N LEU A 351 22.43 -17.81 9.89
CA LEU A 351 22.69 -18.01 11.30
C LEU A 351 23.76 -17.03 11.82
N ASN A 352 23.56 -16.53 13.03
CA ASN A 352 24.61 -15.86 13.79
C ASN A 352 25.63 -16.87 14.31
N GLU A 353 26.77 -16.37 14.81
CA GLU A 353 27.86 -17.20 15.34
C GLU A 353 27.45 -18.04 16.56
N ASP A 354 26.39 -17.62 17.26
CA ASP A 354 25.84 -18.35 18.42
C ASP A 354 25.10 -19.64 18.02
N GLY A 355 24.82 -19.84 16.73
CA GLY A 355 24.08 -20.98 16.18
C GLY A 355 22.63 -21.08 16.63
N LYS A 356 22.11 -20.11 17.36
CA LYS A 356 20.77 -20.05 17.96
C LYS A 356 19.87 -18.98 17.35
N THR A 357 20.47 -17.87 16.92
CA THR A 357 19.74 -16.74 16.34
C THR A 357 20.08 -16.56 14.85
N VAL A 358 19.23 -15.83 14.14
CA VAL A 358 19.40 -15.50 12.73
C VAL A 358 19.55 -14.00 12.51
N ARG A 359 20.23 -13.62 11.42
CA ARG A 359 20.38 -12.22 10.97
C ARG A 359 19.12 -11.73 10.31
N ALA A 360 18.01 -11.78 11.04
CA ALA A 360 16.72 -11.23 10.63
C ALA A 360 16.60 -9.77 11.07
N MET A 361 15.71 -9.04 10.37
CA MET A 361 15.25 -7.72 10.76
C MET A 361 13.75 -7.59 10.50
N ASP A 362 13.00 -7.09 11.47
CA ASP A 362 11.61 -6.68 11.31
C ASP A 362 11.49 -5.21 11.68
N ILE A 363 10.96 -4.39 10.79
CA ILE A 363 10.71 -2.97 11.05
C ILE A 363 9.29 -2.80 11.53
N LEU A 364 9.15 -2.23 12.73
CA LEU A 364 7.87 -2.02 13.38
C LEU A 364 7.50 -0.54 13.38
N PHE A 365 6.27 -0.26 12.94
CA PHE A 365 5.71 1.10 12.86
C PHE A 365 4.53 1.27 13.83
N PRO A 366 4.29 2.51 14.32
CA PRO A 366 3.11 2.82 15.13
C PRO A 366 1.82 2.45 14.39
N GLN A 367 0.83 1.92 15.10
CA GLN A 367 -0.50 1.51 14.61
C GLN A 367 -0.52 0.33 13.62
N ILE A 368 0.61 0.04 12.95
CA ILE A 368 0.72 -1.03 11.95
C ILE A 368 1.36 -2.29 12.55
N GLY A 369 2.39 -2.14 13.40
CA GLY A 369 3.30 -3.22 13.77
C GLY A 369 4.31 -3.47 12.66
N GLU A 370 4.60 -4.73 12.34
CA GLU A 370 5.53 -5.08 11.27
C GLU A 370 5.09 -4.52 9.91
N ILE A 371 5.97 -3.71 9.29
CA ILE A 371 5.81 -3.14 7.95
C ILE A 371 6.80 -3.74 6.95
N ILE A 372 8.00 -4.09 7.40
CA ILE A 372 9.04 -4.78 6.63
C ILE A 372 9.55 -5.95 7.45
N GLY A 373 9.69 -7.11 6.80
CA GLY A 373 10.48 -8.24 7.27
C GLY A 373 11.64 -8.51 6.32
N GLY A 374 12.84 -8.79 6.83
CA GLY A 374 14.02 -9.01 6.01
C GLY A 374 15.12 -9.81 6.70
N SER A 375 16.18 -10.11 5.97
CA SER A 375 17.33 -10.80 6.54
C SER A 375 18.57 -10.71 5.64
N GLU A 376 19.73 -10.97 6.23
CA GLU A 376 20.86 -11.49 5.48
C GLU A 376 20.58 -12.96 5.13
N ARG A 377 20.88 -13.36 3.88
CA ARG A 377 20.57 -14.70 3.37
C ARG A 377 21.72 -15.64 3.66
N GLU A 378 21.41 -16.92 3.92
CA GLU A 378 22.46 -17.92 4.08
C GLU A 378 23.17 -18.17 2.75
N SER A 379 24.44 -17.82 2.70
CA SER A 379 25.29 -17.96 1.51
C SER A 379 26.11 -19.24 1.50
N ASP A 380 26.25 -19.93 2.63
CA ASP A 380 26.95 -21.21 2.72
C ASP A 380 26.05 -22.37 2.32
N TYR A 381 26.47 -23.11 1.29
CA TYR A 381 25.72 -24.25 0.76
C TYR A 381 25.44 -25.33 1.81
N LEU A 382 26.44 -25.68 2.63
CA LEU A 382 26.27 -26.77 3.60
C LEU A 382 25.34 -26.37 4.73
N LYS A 383 25.45 -25.13 5.22
CA LYS A 383 24.57 -24.60 6.26
C LYS A 383 23.13 -24.48 5.78
N LEU A 384 22.92 -23.94 4.58
CA LEU A 384 21.59 -23.82 4.00
C LEU A 384 20.96 -25.22 3.80
N ARG A 385 21.71 -26.15 3.25
CA ARG A 385 21.27 -27.54 3.06
C ARG A 385 20.89 -28.18 4.39
N GLN A 386 21.77 -28.09 5.39
CA GLN A 386 21.50 -28.61 6.73
C GLN A 386 20.21 -28.03 7.31
N ARG A 387 20.01 -26.72 7.19
CA ARG A 387 18.81 -26.07 7.68
C ARG A 387 17.53 -26.56 6.99
N MET A 388 17.57 -26.77 5.69
CA MET A 388 16.46 -27.35 4.94
C MET A 388 16.17 -28.80 5.36
N GLU A 389 17.22 -29.61 5.63
CA GLU A 389 17.08 -30.97 6.15
C GLU A 389 16.43 -30.98 7.55
N GLU A 390 16.89 -30.09 8.47
CA GLU A 390 16.33 -29.95 9.82
C GLU A 390 14.82 -29.61 9.78
N LEU A 391 14.38 -28.84 8.80
CA LEU A 391 12.97 -28.45 8.62
C LEU A 391 12.15 -29.44 7.77
N GLY A 392 12.78 -30.54 7.29
CA GLY A 392 12.10 -31.55 6.47
C GLY A 392 11.63 -31.05 5.10
N MET A 393 12.30 -30.02 4.55
CA MET A 393 11.91 -29.40 3.27
C MET A 393 12.20 -30.30 2.07
N ASN A 394 11.39 -30.17 1.01
CA ASN A 394 11.60 -30.90 -0.24
C ASN A 394 12.72 -30.27 -1.09
N MET A 395 13.95 -30.70 -0.86
CA MET A 395 15.12 -30.21 -1.60
C MET A 395 15.07 -30.42 -3.10
N LYS A 396 14.26 -31.37 -3.60
CA LYS A 396 14.10 -31.57 -5.05
C LYS A 396 13.33 -30.44 -5.73
N GLN A 397 12.47 -29.76 -5.01
CA GLN A 397 11.75 -28.57 -5.51
C GLN A 397 12.62 -27.31 -5.47
N LEU A 398 13.57 -27.25 -4.53
CA LEU A 398 14.45 -26.09 -4.32
C LEU A 398 15.91 -26.37 -4.74
N TRP A 399 16.15 -27.37 -5.62
CA TRP A 399 17.50 -27.71 -6.06
C TRP A 399 18.24 -26.53 -6.71
N TRP A 400 17.54 -25.77 -7.51
CA TRP A 400 18.04 -24.59 -8.21
C TRP A 400 18.44 -23.46 -7.24
N TYR A 401 17.71 -23.28 -6.15
CA TYR A 401 18.03 -22.31 -5.10
C TYR A 401 19.29 -22.71 -4.32
N LEU A 402 19.41 -23.99 -3.95
CA LEU A 402 20.61 -24.52 -3.33
C LEU A 402 21.85 -24.44 -4.25
N GLU A 403 21.67 -24.68 -5.56
CA GLU A 403 22.76 -24.70 -6.51
C GLU A 403 23.46 -23.36 -6.65
N THR A 404 22.74 -22.24 -6.50
CA THR A 404 23.32 -20.88 -6.54
C THR A 404 24.40 -20.68 -5.48
N ARG A 405 24.36 -21.43 -4.37
CA ARG A 405 25.37 -21.36 -3.31
C ARG A 405 26.66 -22.11 -3.65
N LYS A 406 26.70 -22.85 -4.76
CA LYS A 406 27.89 -23.55 -5.23
C LYS A 406 28.75 -22.74 -6.21
N PHE A 407 28.16 -21.77 -6.88
CA PHE A 407 28.78 -21.08 -7.99
C PHE A 407 28.96 -19.58 -7.72
N GLY A 408 30.06 -19.21 -7.04
CA GLY A 408 30.40 -17.82 -6.81
C GLY A 408 29.43 -17.10 -5.88
N THR A 409 28.95 -17.78 -4.86
CA THR A 409 28.08 -17.18 -3.86
C THR A 409 28.75 -16.02 -3.13
N VAL A 410 27.96 -15.05 -2.70
CA VAL A 410 28.42 -13.85 -1.98
C VAL A 410 27.47 -13.56 -0.81
N PRO A 411 27.89 -12.79 0.20
CA PRO A 411 26.94 -12.21 1.15
C PRO A 411 25.87 -11.44 0.39
N HIS A 412 24.62 -11.66 0.74
CA HIS A 412 23.48 -10.96 0.13
C HIS A 412 22.35 -10.85 1.13
N ALA A 413 21.53 -9.82 0.96
CA ALA A 413 20.45 -9.52 1.86
C ALA A 413 19.29 -8.85 1.12
N GLY A 414 18.10 -8.91 1.72
CA GLY A 414 16.92 -8.28 1.19
C GLY A 414 15.81 -8.20 2.21
N PHE A 415 14.72 -7.57 1.81
CA PHE A 415 13.54 -7.43 2.66
C PHE A 415 12.25 -7.43 1.83
N GLY A 416 11.13 -7.70 2.49
CA GLY A 416 9.79 -7.61 1.92
C GLY A 416 8.97 -6.52 2.59
N LEU A 417 8.40 -5.59 1.81
CA LEU A 417 7.43 -4.59 2.24
C LEU A 417 6.04 -4.95 1.70
N GLY A 418 5.07 -5.13 2.58
CA GLY A 418 3.66 -5.20 2.19
C GLY A 418 3.15 -3.82 1.74
N PHE A 419 2.87 -3.65 0.45
CA PHE A 419 2.49 -2.35 -0.10
C PHE A 419 1.19 -1.82 0.49
N GLU A 420 0.20 -2.67 0.71
CA GLU A 420 -1.06 -2.28 1.36
C GLU A 420 -0.86 -1.83 2.81
N ARG A 421 0.10 -2.41 3.56
CA ARG A 421 0.45 -1.93 4.90
C ARG A 421 1.07 -0.53 4.86
N LEU A 422 1.90 -0.24 3.87
CA LEU A 422 2.44 1.11 3.65
C LEU A 422 1.33 2.11 3.33
N VAL A 423 0.42 1.77 2.41
CA VAL A 423 -0.72 2.64 2.07
C VAL A 423 -1.63 2.84 3.28
N LEU A 424 -1.88 1.78 4.06
CA LEU A 424 -2.66 1.85 5.31
C LEU A 424 -2.05 2.86 6.29
N PHE A 425 -0.73 2.78 6.50
CA PHE A 425 0.01 3.71 7.36
C PHE A 425 -0.07 5.15 6.88
N VAL A 426 0.23 5.38 5.59
CA VAL A 426 0.31 6.73 5.02
C VAL A 426 -1.07 7.41 4.89
N THR A 427 -2.14 6.63 4.74
CA THR A 427 -3.51 7.16 4.65
C THR A 427 -4.23 7.25 6.00
N GLY A 428 -3.69 6.62 7.05
CA GLY A 428 -4.31 6.56 8.37
C GLY A 428 -5.57 5.70 8.43
N MET A 429 -5.82 4.88 7.42
CA MET A 429 -6.95 3.95 7.40
C MET A 429 -6.75 2.82 8.42
N SER A 430 -7.85 2.29 8.94
CA SER A 430 -7.83 1.22 9.96
C SER A 430 -8.05 -0.18 9.39
N ASN A 431 -8.48 -0.30 8.13
CA ASN A 431 -8.79 -1.59 7.52
C ASN A 431 -8.11 -1.71 6.14
N ILE A 432 -7.30 -2.74 5.98
CA ILE A 432 -6.52 -2.98 4.76
C ILE A 432 -7.38 -3.16 3.49
N ARG A 433 -8.66 -3.57 3.66
CA ARG A 433 -9.63 -3.68 2.55
C ARG A 433 -9.97 -2.34 1.89
N ASP A 434 -9.66 -1.24 2.57
CA ASP A 434 -9.98 0.10 2.08
C ASP A 434 -8.82 0.75 1.31
N VAL A 435 -7.65 0.12 1.29
CA VAL A 435 -6.46 0.65 0.60
C VAL A 435 -6.07 -0.11 -0.67
N ILE A 436 -6.84 -1.13 -1.03
CA ILE A 436 -6.75 -1.86 -2.30
C ILE A 436 -8.06 -1.68 -3.08
N PRO A 437 -8.04 -1.56 -4.43
CA PRO A 437 -9.26 -1.29 -5.23
C PRO A 437 -10.37 -2.31 -5.00
N PHE A 438 -10.07 -3.59 -5.11
CA PHE A 438 -11.01 -4.71 -4.98
C PHE A 438 -10.39 -5.77 -4.07
N PRO A 439 -10.70 -5.77 -2.76
CA PRO A 439 -10.06 -6.66 -1.79
C PRO A 439 -10.47 -8.12 -2.01
N ARG A 440 -9.50 -9.04 -1.90
CA ARG A 440 -9.72 -10.48 -1.85
C ARG A 440 -9.53 -10.96 -0.42
N THR A 441 -10.56 -11.57 0.14
CA THR A 441 -10.56 -12.08 1.52
C THR A 441 -11.34 -13.39 1.60
N PRO A 442 -11.23 -14.18 2.67
CA PRO A 442 -12.07 -15.35 2.83
C PRO A 442 -13.56 -15.03 2.57
N LYS A 443 -14.21 -15.83 1.74
CA LYS A 443 -15.62 -15.70 1.29
C LYS A 443 -15.95 -14.44 0.49
N ASN A 444 -14.96 -13.67 0.02
CA ASN A 444 -15.19 -12.49 -0.80
C ASN A 444 -14.17 -12.35 -1.93
N ALA A 445 -14.64 -12.51 -3.16
CA ALA A 445 -13.91 -12.25 -4.41
C ALA A 445 -14.80 -11.50 -5.42
N ASN A 446 -15.79 -10.73 -4.94
CA ASN A 446 -16.70 -9.95 -5.76
C ASN A 446 -15.95 -8.81 -6.47
N PHE A 447 -16.37 -8.53 -7.72
CA PHE A 447 -15.84 -7.56 -8.70
C PHE A 447 -14.58 -8.03 -9.44
#